data_c27885575269a38a7374b778fa5f4f83
#
_entry.id   c27885575269a38a7374b778fa5f4f83
#
_cell.length_a   1.000
_cell.length_b   1.000
_cell.length_c   1.000
_cell.angle_alpha   90.00
_cell.angle_beta   90.00
_cell.angle_gamma   90.00
#
_symmetry.space_group_name_H-M   'P 1'
#
loop_
_entity.id
_entity.type
_entity.pdbx_description
1 polymer ?
#
loop_
_entity_poly.entity_id
_entity_poly.type
_entity_poly.pdbx_seq_one_letter_code
_entity_poly.pdbx_strand_id
1 'polypeptide(L)'
;MSTVLSIENLRVETDGENPRTLVDGVSLRVDRGESLGVVGESGSGKSLTVLAALGLLPVGTRVTAGRIVLDDRVLVDVEADVWAGERELRALRGRTAAMVFQDPMSSLDPLRAVGAQVASAVRVHAPRLGRRAARERAIELLTSVGVRDAAERAATRPHQWSGGMRQRAMIAMAIAHDPLLLIADEPTTALDVTVQAQVMDLLAEVRERTGSALVLITHDLGLVAENSDRLAVMHHGRVVETGDTRAVLAAPTEDYTRRLMAAMPAEQERAIPAVRTGQADALIAENIVVDYRVSGRKTPVRAVDGVSVRIAAGETVAVVGESGCGKSSLAKAVLGIQPASAGTVIVGGVPVRSELAARTAAERELAQIVFQDPYSALDPRLTVHELVAEPLRIRRVYDRATVATLLADVGLDESYAKRLPGQLSGGQRQRVGIARALALRPRLLVLDEPVSALDVSIQAQVLTLLDTLQREHGLGYLFISHDLGVVRSIADRVIVMQHGRVVEEAPTAQIFSDPQHPFTRQLLAAVPRLDGPRRTARTAAA
;
A
#
# COMPACT_ATOMS: atom_id res chain seq x y z
N MET A 1 -22.93 -22.50 15.33
CA MET A 1 -21.48 -22.15 15.41
C MET A 1 -21.29 -21.24 16.60
N SER A 2 -20.22 -21.39 17.40
CA SER A 2 -19.99 -20.52 18.57
C SER A 2 -19.32 -19.22 18.15
N THR A 3 -19.82 -18.10 18.64
CA THR A 3 -19.29 -16.76 18.35
C THR A 3 -17.95 -16.57 19.07
N VAL A 4 -16.95 -16.06 18.37
CA VAL A 4 -15.64 -15.70 18.94
C VAL A 4 -15.59 -14.22 19.31
N LEU A 5 -16.12 -13.35 18.42
CA LEU A 5 -16.18 -11.90 18.65
C LEU A 5 -17.60 -11.41 18.39
N SER A 6 -18.19 -10.70 19.36
CA SER A 6 -19.40 -9.91 19.18
C SER A 6 -19.14 -8.48 19.60
N ILE A 7 -19.43 -7.55 18.71
CA ILE A 7 -19.43 -6.10 18.94
C ILE A 7 -20.87 -5.65 18.66
N GLU A 8 -21.48 -4.96 19.62
CA GLU A 8 -22.88 -4.53 19.56
C GLU A 8 -22.95 -3.04 19.83
N ASN A 9 -23.50 -2.28 18.87
CA ASN A 9 -23.74 -0.83 18.96
C ASN A 9 -22.53 -0.01 19.44
N LEU A 10 -21.33 -0.40 19.04
CA LEU A 10 -20.07 0.24 19.47
C LEU A 10 -20.02 1.69 19.02
N ARG A 11 -19.75 2.59 19.97
CA ARG A 11 -19.44 3.98 19.72
C ARG A 11 -18.07 4.33 20.27
N VAL A 12 -17.23 4.97 19.44
CA VAL A 12 -15.91 5.48 19.83
C VAL A 12 -15.85 6.96 19.50
N GLU A 13 -15.41 7.75 20.46
CA GLU A 13 -15.30 9.20 20.35
C GLU A 13 -13.91 9.69 20.78
N THR A 14 -13.54 10.87 20.29
CA THR A 14 -12.35 11.57 20.79
C THR A 14 -12.63 12.16 22.17
N ASP A 15 -11.57 12.29 23.00
CA ASP A 15 -11.66 13.01 24.26
C ASP A 15 -11.72 14.54 24.01
N GLY A 16 -12.20 15.30 24.99
CA GLY A 16 -12.22 16.76 24.99
C GLY A 16 -13.61 17.38 25.08
N GLU A 17 -13.68 18.72 25.03
CA GLU A 17 -14.92 19.47 25.17
C GLU A 17 -15.87 19.35 23.97
N ASN A 18 -15.33 19.08 22.78
CA ASN A 18 -16.08 18.86 21.56
C ASN A 18 -15.71 17.48 20.96
N PRO A 19 -16.25 16.38 21.52
CA PRO A 19 -15.91 15.04 21.06
C PRO A 19 -16.39 14.81 19.62
N ARG A 20 -15.54 14.17 18.82
CA ARG A 20 -15.91 13.72 17.48
C ARG A 20 -16.20 12.23 17.53
N THR A 21 -17.33 11.82 17.00
CA THR A 21 -17.66 10.41 16.82
C THR A 21 -16.82 9.84 15.68
N LEU A 22 -16.05 8.81 15.97
CA LEU A 22 -15.18 8.11 15.03
C LEU A 22 -15.76 6.76 14.58
N VAL A 23 -16.49 6.10 15.50
CA VAL A 23 -17.27 4.87 15.25
C VAL A 23 -18.65 5.11 15.85
N ASP A 24 -19.71 4.82 15.10
CA ASP A 24 -21.09 5.19 15.46
C ASP A 24 -22.06 4.02 15.25
N GLY A 25 -22.36 3.31 16.33
CA GLY A 25 -23.34 2.21 16.36
C GLY A 25 -22.92 0.97 15.57
N VAL A 26 -21.61 0.68 15.52
CA VAL A 26 -21.09 -0.48 14.78
C VAL A 26 -21.43 -1.78 15.51
N SER A 27 -22.04 -2.71 14.77
CA SER A 27 -22.27 -4.08 15.21
C SER A 27 -21.62 -5.07 14.24
N LEU A 28 -20.76 -5.95 14.76
CA LEU A 28 -20.05 -6.98 14.03
C LEU A 28 -20.04 -8.28 14.82
N ARG A 29 -20.15 -9.40 14.12
CA ARG A 29 -20.07 -10.73 14.73
C ARG A 29 -19.17 -11.62 13.87
N VAL A 30 -18.33 -12.40 14.54
CA VAL A 30 -17.43 -13.38 13.90
C VAL A 30 -17.55 -14.71 14.63
N ASP A 31 -17.87 -15.76 13.91
CA ASP A 31 -17.97 -17.10 14.44
C ASP A 31 -16.64 -17.88 14.32
N ARG A 32 -16.47 -18.98 15.04
CA ARG A 32 -15.25 -19.80 14.98
C ARG A 32 -15.00 -20.32 13.57
N GLY A 33 -13.74 -20.17 13.10
CA GLY A 33 -13.31 -20.58 11.78
C GLY A 33 -13.85 -19.72 10.63
N GLU A 34 -14.70 -18.72 10.92
CA GLU A 34 -15.22 -17.76 9.92
C GLU A 34 -14.16 -16.73 9.55
N SER A 35 -14.21 -16.25 8.29
CA SER A 35 -13.47 -15.06 7.87
C SER A 35 -14.43 -13.92 7.55
N LEU A 36 -14.26 -12.78 8.24
CA LEU A 36 -14.97 -11.54 8.01
C LEU A 36 -14.04 -10.51 7.35
N GLY A 37 -14.37 -10.09 6.14
CA GLY A 37 -13.76 -8.93 5.50
C GLY A 37 -14.39 -7.64 5.99
N VAL A 38 -13.58 -6.64 6.34
CA VAL A 38 -14.04 -5.30 6.70
C VAL A 38 -13.40 -4.31 5.73
N VAL A 39 -14.21 -3.68 4.89
CA VAL A 39 -13.75 -2.76 3.85
C VAL A 39 -14.32 -1.36 4.02
N GLY A 40 -13.70 -0.38 3.40
CA GLY A 40 -14.12 1.02 3.40
C GLY A 40 -12.91 1.96 3.24
N GLU A 41 -13.17 3.25 3.02
CA GLU A 41 -12.12 4.26 2.90
C GLU A 41 -11.31 4.44 4.18
N SER A 42 -10.11 5.06 4.07
CA SER A 42 -9.30 5.45 5.21
C SER A 42 -10.09 6.39 6.14
N GLY A 43 -9.97 6.18 7.44
CA GLY A 43 -10.77 6.96 8.41
C GLY A 43 -12.23 6.53 8.55
N SER A 44 -12.71 5.46 7.89
CA SER A 44 -14.08 4.94 8.08
C SER A 44 -14.31 4.22 9.42
N GLY A 45 -13.26 4.08 10.26
CA GLY A 45 -13.39 3.48 11.61
C GLY A 45 -13.03 2.00 11.71
N LYS A 46 -12.60 1.34 10.61
CA LYS A 46 -12.28 -0.11 10.56
C LYS A 46 -11.32 -0.54 11.66
N SER A 47 -10.12 0.01 11.66
CA SER A 47 -9.08 -0.32 12.64
C SER A 47 -9.49 0.06 14.07
N LEU A 48 -10.17 1.20 14.25
CA LEU A 48 -10.64 1.62 15.58
C LEU A 48 -11.65 0.63 16.16
N THR A 49 -12.51 0.06 15.34
CA THR A 49 -13.51 -0.94 15.77
C THR A 49 -12.84 -2.18 16.36
N VAL A 50 -11.81 -2.71 15.71
CA VAL A 50 -11.10 -3.91 16.22
C VAL A 50 -10.12 -3.57 17.34
N LEU A 51 -9.51 -2.38 17.32
CA LEU A 51 -8.65 -1.92 18.42
C LEU A 51 -9.45 -1.72 19.71
N ALA A 52 -10.70 -1.27 19.63
CA ALA A 52 -11.61 -1.22 20.79
C ALA A 52 -11.81 -2.61 21.40
N ALA A 53 -12.01 -3.64 20.56
CA ALA A 53 -12.17 -5.03 21.01
C ALA A 53 -10.93 -5.59 21.71
N LEU A 54 -9.75 -5.06 21.39
CA LEU A 54 -8.49 -5.46 22.04
C LEU A 54 -8.08 -4.53 23.20
N GLY A 55 -8.87 -3.47 23.49
CA GLY A 55 -8.50 -2.44 24.47
C GLY A 55 -7.20 -1.70 24.08
N LEU A 56 -6.99 -1.47 22.79
CA LEU A 56 -5.80 -0.81 22.19
C LEU A 56 -6.14 0.50 21.49
N LEU A 57 -7.22 1.16 21.89
CA LEU A 57 -7.58 2.46 21.33
C LEU A 57 -6.43 3.48 21.51
N PRO A 58 -6.20 4.35 20.51
CA PRO A 58 -5.24 5.44 20.63
C PRO A 58 -5.55 6.37 21.80
N VAL A 59 -4.50 6.95 22.40
CA VAL A 59 -4.64 7.98 23.42
C VAL A 59 -5.47 9.14 22.88
N GLY A 60 -6.41 9.63 23.68
CA GLY A 60 -7.34 10.68 23.25
C GLY A 60 -8.61 10.13 22.58
N THR A 61 -8.87 8.82 22.66
CA THR A 61 -10.12 8.20 22.20
C THR A 61 -10.68 7.24 23.28
N ARG A 62 -12.01 7.11 23.34
CA ARG A 62 -12.69 6.23 24.30
C ARG A 62 -13.93 5.59 23.71
N VAL A 63 -14.33 4.44 24.25
CA VAL A 63 -15.64 3.85 24.00
C VAL A 63 -16.69 4.61 24.82
N THR A 64 -17.78 5.05 24.19
CA THR A 64 -18.86 5.81 24.84
C THR A 64 -20.20 5.09 24.82
N ALA A 65 -20.36 4.05 23.98
CA ALA A 65 -21.54 3.18 23.97
C ALA A 65 -21.18 1.80 23.41
N GLY A 66 -22.03 0.82 23.70
CA GLY A 66 -21.98 -0.52 23.11
C GLY A 66 -21.39 -1.57 24.03
N ARG A 67 -21.35 -2.80 23.50
CA ARG A 67 -20.90 -4.00 24.19
C ARG A 67 -19.92 -4.78 23.33
N ILE A 68 -18.87 -5.31 23.95
CA ILE A 68 -17.85 -6.14 23.29
C ILE A 68 -17.67 -7.43 24.07
N VAL A 69 -17.84 -8.56 23.39
CA VAL A 69 -17.66 -9.91 23.94
C VAL A 69 -16.62 -10.65 23.09
N LEU A 70 -15.62 -11.24 23.75
CA LEU A 70 -14.60 -12.06 23.13
C LEU A 70 -14.51 -13.42 23.85
N ASP A 71 -14.75 -14.51 23.12
CA ASP A 71 -14.76 -15.88 23.64
C ASP A 71 -15.58 -16.00 24.94
N ASP A 72 -16.89 -15.61 24.85
CA ASP A 72 -17.88 -15.58 25.92
C ASP A 72 -17.55 -14.64 27.12
N ARG A 73 -16.49 -13.83 27.02
CA ARG A 73 -16.12 -12.85 28.04
C ARG A 73 -16.54 -11.45 27.62
N VAL A 74 -17.28 -10.78 28.49
CA VAL A 74 -17.63 -9.38 28.31
C VAL A 74 -16.40 -8.52 28.61
N LEU A 75 -15.86 -7.84 27.62
CA LEU A 75 -14.72 -6.94 27.78
C LEU A 75 -15.15 -5.50 28.03
N VAL A 76 -16.25 -5.09 27.40
CA VAL A 76 -16.86 -3.79 27.54
C VAL A 76 -18.38 -3.97 27.50
N ASP A 77 -19.07 -3.36 28.44
CA ASP A 77 -20.51 -3.16 28.41
C ASP A 77 -20.81 -1.81 29.09
N VAL A 78 -21.04 -0.78 28.28
CA VAL A 78 -21.15 0.59 28.77
C VAL A 78 -22.44 0.77 29.60
N GLU A 79 -23.52 0.07 29.23
CA GLU A 79 -24.79 0.15 29.97
C GLU A 79 -24.71 -0.53 31.35
N ALA A 80 -23.97 -1.62 31.44
CA ALA A 80 -23.73 -2.36 32.67
C ALA A 80 -22.52 -1.86 33.48
N ASP A 81 -21.81 -0.84 33.00
CA ASP A 81 -20.54 -0.31 33.54
C ASP A 81 -19.45 -1.40 33.71
N VAL A 82 -19.37 -2.31 32.76
CA VAL A 82 -18.36 -3.39 32.73
C VAL A 82 -17.20 -2.98 31.87
N TRP A 83 -15.99 -3.02 32.45
CA TRP A 83 -14.74 -2.71 31.77
C TRP A 83 -13.67 -3.73 32.16
N ALA A 84 -13.19 -4.50 31.19
CA ALA A 84 -12.08 -5.42 31.41
C ALA A 84 -10.80 -4.67 31.82
N GLY A 85 -10.20 -5.09 32.93
CA GLY A 85 -8.95 -4.50 33.40
C GLY A 85 -7.76 -4.90 32.52
N GLU A 86 -6.69 -4.09 32.55
CA GLU A 86 -5.48 -4.32 31.74
C GLU A 86 -4.86 -5.71 31.98
N ARG A 87 -4.93 -6.26 33.18
CA ARG A 87 -4.46 -7.63 33.48
C ARG A 87 -5.26 -8.68 32.71
N GLU A 88 -6.55 -8.51 32.57
CA GLU A 88 -7.43 -9.41 31.82
C GLU A 88 -7.18 -9.29 30.33
N LEU A 89 -7.15 -8.05 29.81
CA LEU A 89 -6.85 -7.78 28.41
C LEU A 89 -5.48 -8.34 27.99
N ARG A 90 -4.45 -8.22 28.83
CA ARG A 90 -3.14 -8.83 28.58
C ARG A 90 -3.19 -10.35 28.52
N ALA A 91 -4.04 -10.98 29.29
CA ALA A 91 -4.19 -12.45 29.27
C ALA A 91 -4.86 -12.94 27.98
N LEU A 92 -5.68 -12.10 27.33
CA LEU A 92 -6.39 -12.41 26.09
C LEU A 92 -5.58 -12.06 24.84
N ARG A 93 -4.85 -10.92 24.87
CA ARG A 93 -4.02 -10.48 23.73
C ARG A 93 -2.92 -11.48 23.42
N GLY A 94 -2.86 -11.93 22.18
CA GLY A 94 -1.89 -12.91 21.67
C GLY A 94 -2.25 -14.38 21.98
N ARG A 95 -3.22 -14.65 22.87
CA ARG A 95 -3.65 -16.01 23.22
C ARG A 95 -5.08 -16.31 22.73
N THR A 96 -6.03 -15.42 22.99
CA THR A 96 -7.41 -15.56 22.51
C THR A 96 -7.59 -14.80 21.20
N ALA A 97 -7.13 -13.54 21.16
CA ALA A 97 -7.11 -12.73 19.95
C ALA A 97 -5.72 -12.14 19.72
N ALA A 98 -5.25 -12.23 18.50
CA ALA A 98 -3.98 -11.66 18.06
C ALA A 98 -4.18 -10.75 16.86
N MET A 99 -3.26 -9.78 16.70
CA MET A 99 -3.35 -8.79 15.63
C MET A 99 -2.05 -8.73 14.82
N VAL A 100 -2.20 -8.71 13.50
CA VAL A 100 -1.17 -8.34 12.54
C VAL A 100 -1.44 -6.89 12.16
N PHE A 101 -0.53 -5.98 12.52
CA PHE A 101 -0.68 -4.55 12.31
C PHE A 101 -0.31 -4.14 10.88
N GLN A 102 -0.81 -2.99 10.44
CA GLN A 102 -0.65 -2.44 9.10
C GLN A 102 0.81 -2.19 8.70
N ASP A 103 1.63 -1.64 9.61
CA ASP A 103 3.01 -1.27 9.30
C ASP A 103 4.02 -2.17 10.04
N PRO A 104 4.74 -3.05 9.29
CA PRO A 104 5.79 -3.88 9.86
C PRO A 104 7.01 -3.09 10.36
N MET A 105 7.20 -1.86 9.88
CA MET A 105 8.34 -1.04 10.28
C MET A 105 8.18 -0.48 11.69
N SER A 106 6.98 -0.01 12.03
CA SER A 106 6.67 0.52 13.35
C SER A 106 6.40 -0.58 14.38
N SER A 107 6.01 -1.78 13.93
CA SER A 107 5.65 -2.91 14.81
C SER A 107 6.85 -3.71 15.31
N LEU A 108 7.99 -3.63 14.64
CA LEU A 108 9.23 -4.31 15.03
C LEU A 108 10.24 -3.29 15.61
N ASP A 109 10.80 -3.62 16.77
CA ASP A 109 11.88 -2.83 17.37
C ASP A 109 13.14 -2.88 16.48
N PRO A 110 13.57 -1.76 15.88
CA PRO A 110 14.68 -1.74 14.92
C PRO A 110 16.04 -2.09 15.53
N LEU A 111 16.19 -2.01 16.85
CA LEU A 111 17.43 -2.28 17.56
C LEU A 111 17.59 -3.72 18.00
N ARG A 112 16.49 -4.49 18.04
CA ARG A 112 16.48 -5.88 18.51
C ARG A 112 16.48 -6.86 17.35
N ALA A 113 17.15 -8.00 17.51
CA ALA A 113 17.08 -9.10 16.56
C ALA A 113 15.64 -9.64 16.44
N VAL A 114 15.21 -9.97 15.21
CA VAL A 114 13.83 -10.41 14.96
C VAL A 114 13.47 -11.67 15.74
N GLY A 115 14.36 -12.68 15.78
CA GLY A 115 14.13 -13.89 16.57
C GLY A 115 13.97 -13.63 18.06
N ALA A 116 14.63 -12.60 18.62
CA ALA A 116 14.47 -12.24 20.03
C ALA A 116 13.09 -11.61 20.29
N GLN A 117 12.50 -10.92 19.30
CA GLN A 117 11.16 -10.33 19.39
C GLN A 117 10.09 -11.42 19.31
N VAL A 118 10.23 -12.38 18.37
CA VAL A 118 9.34 -13.56 18.28
C VAL A 118 9.45 -14.41 19.56
N ALA A 119 10.65 -14.65 20.09
CA ALA A 119 10.83 -15.37 21.36
C ALA A 119 10.21 -14.63 22.56
N SER A 120 10.18 -13.28 22.52
CA SER A 120 9.49 -12.49 23.54
C SER A 120 7.97 -12.71 23.46
N ALA A 121 7.37 -12.72 22.25
CA ALA A 121 5.95 -13.03 22.06
C ALA A 121 5.60 -14.42 22.61
N VAL A 122 6.42 -15.45 22.33
CA VAL A 122 6.26 -16.81 22.90
C VAL A 122 6.27 -16.79 24.42
N ARG A 123 7.16 -16.02 25.06
CA ARG A 123 7.31 -16.01 26.52
C ARG A 123 6.25 -15.23 27.28
N VAL A 124 5.55 -14.32 26.64
CA VAL A 124 4.49 -13.49 27.27
C VAL A 124 3.46 -14.40 27.99
N HIS A 125 3.02 -15.47 27.35
CA HIS A 125 2.05 -16.43 27.91
C HIS A 125 2.69 -17.75 28.40
N ALA A 126 4.00 -17.91 28.24
CA ALA A 126 4.77 -19.04 28.73
C ALA A 126 5.97 -18.57 29.58
N PRO A 127 5.76 -17.86 30.71
CA PRO A 127 6.85 -17.22 31.48
C PRO A 127 7.85 -18.23 32.07
N ARG A 128 7.43 -19.48 32.24
CA ARG A 128 8.30 -20.57 32.74
C ARG A 128 9.19 -21.19 31.64
N LEU A 129 8.93 -20.85 30.37
CA LEU A 129 9.74 -21.35 29.26
C LEU A 129 11.14 -20.71 29.28
N GLY A 130 12.18 -21.55 29.32
CA GLY A 130 13.56 -21.10 29.32
C GLY A 130 13.91 -20.33 28.06
N ARG A 131 14.89 -19.40 28.15
CA ARG A 131 15.29 -18.54 27.01
C ARG A 131 15.71 -19.34 25.77
N ARG A 132 16.37 -20.49 25.96
CA ARG A 132 16.81 -21.39 24.88
C ARG A 132 15.60 -21.98 24.15
N ALA A 133 14.68 -22.60 24.88
CA ALA A 133 13.46 -23.18 24.29
C ALA A 133 12.58 -22.15 23.61
N ALA A 134 12.48 -20.93 24.17
CA ALA A 134 11.75 -19.81 23.50
C ALA A 134 12.42 -19.41 22.19
N ARG A 135 13.76 -19.43 22.09
CA ARG A 135 14.50 -19.14 20.86
C ARG A 135 14.31 -20.25 19.82
N GLU A 136 14.36 -21.50 20.23
CA GLU A 136 14.09 -22.65 19.36
C GLU A 136 12.66 -22.56 18.81
N ARG A 137 11.66 -22.26 19.66
CA ARG A 137 10.27 -22.07 19.23
C ARG A 137 10.11 -20.87 18.28
N ALA A 138 10.84 -19.79 18.48
CA ALA A 138 10.84 -18.65 17.58
C ALA A 138 11.36 -19.00 16.18
N ILE A 139 12.40 -19.84 16.09
CA ILE A 139 12.92 -20.33 14.81
C ILE A 139 11.89 -21.23 14.12
N GLU A 140 11.25 -22.14 14.85
CA GLU A 140 10.16 -22.98 14.34
C GLU A 140 9.02 -22.12 13.75
N LEU A 141 8.56 -21.10 14.49
CA LEU A 141 7.52 -20.17 14.03
C LEU A 141 7.96 -19.41 12.78
N LEU A 142 9.19 -18.89 12.73
CA LEU A 142 9.70 -18.22 11.54
C LEU A 142 9.79 -19.18 10.34
N THR A 143 10.16 -20.43 10.58
CA THR A 143 10.18 -21.47 9.53
C THR A 143 8.77 -21.78 9.05
N SER A 144 7.79 -21.92 9.96
CA SER A 144 6.40 -22.25 9.62
C SER A 144 5.70 -21.13 8.81
N VAL A 145 6.17 -19.90 8.92
CA VAL A 145 5.69 -18.79 8.07
C VAL A 145 6.54 -18.60 6.81
N GLY A 146 7.40 -19.57 6.46
CA GLY A 146 8.17 -19.57 5.21
C GLY A 146 9.36 -18.63 5.18
N VAL A 147 9.97 -18.29 6.33
CA VAL A 147 11.25 -17.58 6.37
C VAL A 147 12.37 -18.58 6.07
N ARG A 148 13.04 -18.41 4.91
CA ARG A 148 14.22 -19.23 4.56
C ARG A 148 15.37 -18.92 5.49
N ASP A 149 16.17 -19.93 5.85
CA ASP A 149 17.32 -19.80 6.76
C ASP A 149 16.96 -19.13 8.09
N ALA A 150 15.80 -19.51 8.66
CA ALA A 150 15.21 -18.86 9.84
C ALA A 150 16.17 -18.82 11.04
N ALA A 151 16.99 -19.84 11.23
CA ALA A 151 17.96 -19.92 12.33
C ALA A 151 19.04 -18.82 12.24
N GLU A 152 19.56 -18.57 11.04
CA GLU A 152 20.56 -17.53 10.78
C GLU A 152 19.92 -16.13 10.82
N ARG A 153 18.80 -15.98 10.11
CA ARG A 153 18.08 -14.70 10.02
C ARG A 153 17.50 -14.24 11.34
N ALA A 154 17.11 -15.14 12.23
CA ALA A 154 16.61 -14.80 13.57
C ALA A 154 17.60 -13.94 14.38
N ALA A 155 18.91 -14.01 14.10
CA ALA A 155 19.93 -13.19 14.73
C ALA A 155 20.05 -11.78 14.13
N THR A 156 19.42 -11.51 12.98
CA THR A 156 19.51 -10.23 12.27
C THR A 156 18.40 -9.26 12.70
N ARG A 157 18.59 -7.95 12.38
CA ARG A 157 17.68 -6.87 12.75
C ARG A 157 16.67 -6.59 11.64
N PRO A 158 15.52 -5.95 11.96
CA PRO A 158 14.46 -5.67 10.99
C PRO A 158 14.91 -4.92 9.72
N HIS A 159 15.83 -3.97 9.81
CA HIS A 159 16.32 -3.23 8.64
C HIS A 159 17.07 -4.12 7.62
N GLN A 160 17.49 -5.33 8.00
CA GLN A 160 18.14 -6.31 7.13
C GLN A 160 17.12 -7.25 6.45
N TRP A 161 15.82 -7.07 6.72
CA TRP A 161 14.73 -7.88 6.20
C TRP A 161 13.94 -7.11 5.14
N SER A 162 13.46 -7.81 4.10
CA SER A 162 12.50 -7.24 3.15
C SER A 162 11.14 -6.98 3.82
N GLY A 163 10.27 -6.18 3.18
CA GLY A 163 8.92 -5.91 3.67
C GLY A 163 8.14 -7.20 3.94
N GLY A 164 8.08 -8.10 2.96
CA GLY A 164 7.40 -9.38 3.11
C GLY A 164 8.00 -10.29 4.20
N MET A 165 9.32 -10.25 4.42
CA MET A 165 9.93 -11.00 5.53
C MET A 165 9.53 -10.43 6.89
N ARG A 166 9.49 -9.10 7.05
CA ARG A 166 9.02 -8.45 8.29
C ARG A 166 7.56 -8.78 8.55
N GLN A 167 6.73 -8.79 7.50
CA GLN A 167 5.33 -9.19 7.59
C GLN A 167 5.19 -10.63 8.09
N ARG A 168 5.97 -11.57 7.54
CA ARG A 168 6.03 -12.96 8.01
C ARG A 168 6.45 -13.06 9.48
N ALA A 169 7.39 -12.23 9.93
CA ALA A 169 7.79 -12.20 11.35
C ALA A 169 6.65 -11.69 12.26
N MET A 170 5.88 -10.69 11.82
CA MET A 170 4.70 -10.24 12.57
C MET A 170 3.62 -11.34 12.65
N ILE A 171 3.37 -12.03 11.54
CA ILE A 171 2.45 -13.19 11.54
C ILE A 171 2.97 -14.27 12.48
N ALA A 172 4.27 -14.58 12.48
CA ALA A 172 4.88 -15.54 13.40
C ALA A 172 4.67 -15.14 14.88
N MET A 173 4.75 -13.85 15.20
CA MET A 173 4.44 -13.35 16.56
C MET A 173 2.96 -13.48 16.89
N ALA A 174 2.08 -13.15 15.95
CA ALA A 174 0.63 -13.21 16.14
C ALA A 174 0.14 -14.65 16.39
N ILE A 175 0.72 -15.64 15.69
CA ILE A 175 0.33 -17.05 15.81
C ILE A 175 1.10 -17.84 16.88
N ALA A 176 1.92 -17.18 17.70
CA ALA A 176 2.80 -17.85 18.66
C ALA A 176 2.06 -18.74 19.68
N HIS A 177 0.77 -18.46 19.91
CA HIS A 177 -0.08 -19.17 20.87
C HIS A 177 -1.39 -19.69 20.26
N ASP A 178 -1.44 -19.88 18.94
CA ASP A 178 -2.59 -20.41 18.20
C ASP A 178 -3.92 -19.71 18.61
N PRO A 179 -4.06 -18.39 18.35
CA PRO A 179 -5.20 -17.61 18.83
C PRO A 179 -6.52 -18.06 18.19
N LEU A 180 -7.64 -17.92 18.92
CA LEU A 180 -8.98 -18.22 18.40
C LEU A 180 -9.43 -17.19 17.33
N LEU A 181 -8.95 -15.95 17.44
CA LEU A 181 -9.22 -14.85 16.53
C LEU A 181 -7.92 -14.24 16.05
N LEU A 182 -7.72 -14.20 14.75
CA LEU A 182 -6.65 -13.44 14.11
C LEU A 182 -7.24 -12.20 13.45
N ILE A 183 -6.75 -11.03 13.80
CA ILE A 183 -7.11 -9.77 13.18
C ILE A 183 -5.94 -9.35 12.28
N ALA A 184 -6.19 -9.17 11.00
CA ALA A 184 -5.20 -8.72 10.03
C ALA A 184 -5.62 -7.33 9.51
N ASP A 185 -4.96 -6.28 10.02
CA ASP A 185 -5.24 -4.90 9.66
C ASP A 185 -4.31 -4.47 8.53
N GLU A 186 -4.84 -4.43 7.33
CA GLU A 186 -4.13 -4.14 6.08
C GLU A 186 -2.81 -4.95 5.94
N PRO A 187 -2.85 -6.28 6.05
CA PRO A 187 -1.64 -7.09 6.19
C PRO A 187 -0.74 -7.11 4.96
N THR A 188 -1.18 -6.53 3.85
CA THR A 188 -0.49 -6.54 2.55
C THR A 188 -0.16 -5.15 2.02
N THR A 189 -0.46 -4.09 2.76
CA THR A 189 -0.14 -2.71 2.37
C THR A 189 1.37 -2.55 2.15
N ALA A 190 1.76 -1.87 1.08
CA ALA A 190 3.13 -1.67 0.63
C ALA A 190 3.92 -2.96 0.26
N LEU A 191 3.23 -4.06 0.01
CA LEU A 191 3.81 -5.28 -0.55
C LEU A 191 3.50 -5.36 -2.05
N ASP A 192 4.42 -5.95 -2.81
CA ASP A 192 4.12 -6.30 -4.20
C ASP A 192 3.11 -7.46 -4.29
N VAL A 193 2.42 -7.56 -5.43
CA VAL A 193 1.31 -8.52 -5.62
C VAL A 193 1.71 -9.97 -5.36
N THR A 194 2.95 -10.36 -5.65
CA THR A 194 3.45 -11.72 -5.43
C THR A 194 3.61 -12.03 -3.94
N VAL A 195 4.21 -11.09 -3.20
CA VAL A 195 4.37 -11.19 -1.74
C VAL A 195 3.02 -11.08 -1.04
N GLN A 196 2.12 -10.20 -1.53
CA GLN A 196 0.74 -10.09 -1.07
C GLN A 196 0.00 -11.43 -1.17
N ALA A 197 0.03 -12.09 -2.34
CA ALA A 197 -0.55 -13.41 -2.53
C ALA A 197 0.00 -14.43 -1.53
N GLN A 198 1.34 -14.49 -1.36
CA GLN A 198 1.98 -15.40 -0.42
C GLN A 198 1.61 -15.12 1.05
N VAL A 199 1.37 -13.86 1.43
CA VAL A 199 0.91 -13.51 2.79
C VAL A 199 -0.53 -13.97 2.99
N MET A 200 -1.39 -13.82 2.00
CA MET A 200 -2.78 -14.27 2.07
C MET A 200 -2.88 -15.81 2.12
N ASP A 201 -2.08 -16.52 1.30
CA ASP A 201 -1.99 -17.98 1.35
C ASP A 201 -1.51 -18.47 2.73
N LEU A 202 -0.53 -17.78 3.32
CA LEU A 202 -0.05 -18.08 4.68
C LEU A 202 -1.14 -17.87 5.73
N LEU A 203 -1.91 -16.77 5.65
CA LEU A 203 -3.02 -16.53 6.58
C LEU A 203 -4.12 -17.59 6.44
N ALA A 204 -4.43 -18.03 5.21
CA ALA A 204 -5.37 -19.12 4.95
C ALA A 204 -4.86 -20.46 5.55
N GLU A 205 -3.58 -20.81 5.34
CA GLU A 205 -2.96 -21.99 5.91
C GLU A 205 -2.98 -21.98 7.45
N VAL A 206 -2.62 -20.83 8.04
CA VAL A 206 -2.66 -20.66 9.51
C VAL A 206 -4.08 -20.87 10.02
N ARG A 207 -5.08 -20.25 9.39
CA ARG A 207 -6.48 -20.37 9.77
C ARG A 207 -6.96 -21.83 9.73
N GLU A 208 -6.68 -22.55 8.64
CA GLU A 208 -7.05 -23.98 8.53
C GLU A 208 -6.36 -24.86 9.59
N ARG A 209 -5.08 -24.61 9.87
CA ARG A 209 -4.30 -25.38 10.84
C ARG A 209 -4.77 -25.15 12.28
N THR A 210 -5.09 -23.89 12.64
CA THR A 210 -5.41 -23.52 14.02
C THR A 210 -6.93 -23.50 14.30
N GLY A 211 -7.77 -23.52 13.26
CA GLY A 211 -9.22 -23.31 13.39
C GLY A 211 -9.58 -21.88 13.82
N SER A 212 -8.65 -20.91 13.69
CA SER A 212 -8.85 -19.53 14.05
C SER A 212 -9.91 -18.87 13.16
N ALA A 213 -10.70 -17.97 13.73
CA ALA A 213 -11.46 -16.99 12.96
C ALA A 213 -10.51 -15.90 12.44
N LEU A 214 -10.85 -15.27 11.31
CA LEU A 214 -10.08 -14.19 10.70
C LEU A 214 -10.94 -12.94 10.53
N VAL A 215 -10.48 -11.79 11.03
CA VAL A 215 -10.97 -10.48 10.61
C VAL A 215 -9.93 -9.86 9.69
N LEU A 216 -10.27 -9.71 8.41
CA LEU A 216 -9.41 -9.11 7.39
C LEU A 216 -9.87 -7.68 7.12
N ILE A 217 -9.09 -6.70 7.55
CA ILE A 217 -9.33 -5.29 7.24
C ILE A 217 -8.48 -4.93 6.04
N THR A 218 -9.10 -4.40 5.00
CA THR A 218 -8.40 -3.94 3.79
C THR A 218 -9.27 -2.95 3.02
N HIS A 219 -8.65 -2.19 2.14
CA HIS A 219 -9.36 -1.39 1.13
C HIS A 219 -9.48 -2.13 -0.23
N ASP A 220 -8.85 -3.29 -0.38
CA ASP A 220 -8.86 -4.11 -1.59
C ASP A 220 -10.02 -5.12 -1.55
N LEU A 221 -11.07 -4.86 -2.37
CA LEU A 221 -12.24 -5.74 -2.50
C LEU A 221 -11.91 -7.09 -3.12
N GLY A 222 -10.92 -7.15 -4.01
CA GLY A 222 -10.47 -8.41 -4.62
C GLY A 222 -9.89 -9.36 -3.56
N LEU A 223 -9.09 -8.82 -2.63
CA LEU A 223 -8.58 -9.62 -1.50
C LEU A 223 -9.70 -10.16 -0.63
N VAL A 224 -10.72 -9.34 -0.35
CA VAL A 224 -11.86 -9.78 0.45
C VAL A 224 -12.68 -10.83 -0.29
N ALA A 225 -12.91 -10.65 -1.60
CA ALA A 225 -13.63 -11.60 -2.44
C ALA A 225 -13.02 -13.01 -2.40
N GLU A 226 -11.69 -13.08 -2.43
CA GLU A 226 -10.96 -14.37 -2.42
C GLU A 226 -10.78 -14.97 -1.03
N ASN A 227 -10.81 -14.16 0.06
CA ASN A 227 -10.34 -14.60 1.39
C ASN A 227 -11.40 -14.53 2.50
N SER A 228 -12.58 -13.96 2.25
CA SER A 228 -13.59 -13.74 3.30
C SER A 228 -14.91 -14.44 3.03
N ASP A 229 -15.50 -15.02 4.08
CA ASP A 229 -16.83 -15.65 4.05
C ASP A 229 -17.92 -14.60 3.98
N ARG A 230 -17.78 -13.60 4.86
CA ARG A 230 -18.69 -12.47 4.98
C ARG A 230 -17.95 -11.16 4.81
N LEU A 231 -18.68 -10.15 4.38
CA LEU A 231 -18.21 -8.79 4.15
C LEU A 231 -19.01 -7.82 5.03
N ALA A 232 -18.30 -6.86 5.63
CA ALA A 232 -18.87 -5.66 6.24
C ALA A 232 -18.25 -4.43 5.57
N VAL A 233 -19.09 -3.57 5.00
CA VAL A 233 -18.68 -2.31 4.37
C VAL A 233 -18.87 -1.19 5.36
N MET A 234 -17.80 -0.45 5.67
CA MET A 234 -17.81 0.67 6.62
C MET A 234 -17.66 2.02 5.92
N HIS A 235 -18.51 2.96 6.29
CA HIS A 235 -18.46 4.33 5.80
C HIS A 235 -18.80 5.32 6.93
N HIS A 236 -17.97 6.34 7.12
CA HIS A 236 -18.14 7.37 8.15
C HIS A 236 -18.46 6.82 9.55
N GLY A 237 -17.72 5.82 10.00
CA GLY A 237 -17.86 5.23 11.33
C GLY A 237 -19.01 4.25 11.48
N ARG A 238 -19.73 3.89 10.42
CA ARG A 238 -20.89 2.98 10.45
C ARG A 238 -20.70 1.81 9.52
N VAL A 239 -21.27 0.66 9.86
CA VAL A 239 -21.48 -0.44 8.91
C VAL A 239 -22.69 -0.10 8.06
N VAL A 240 -22.48 0.09 6.75
CA VAL A 240 -23.54 0.44 5.82
C VAL A 240 -24.14 -0.79 5.15
N GLU A 241 -23.32 -1.82 4.90
CA GLU A 241 -23.77 -3.07 4.29
C GLU A 241 -23.00 -4.25 4.87
N THR A 242 -23.68 -5.39 5.08
CA THR A 242 -23.05 -6.64 5.53
C THR A 242 -23.81 -7.85 5.02
N GLY A 243 -23.08 -8.91 4.70
CA GLY A 243 -23.68 -10.14 4.19
C GLY A 243 -22.64 -11.17 3.76
N ASP A 244 -23.08 -12.22 3.07
CA ASP A 244 -22.19 -13.14 2.35
C ASP A 244 -21.37 -12.33 1.34
N THR A 245 -20.06 -12.56 1.29
CA THR A 245 -19.13 -11.75 0.48
C THR A 245 -19.53 -11.74 -0.99
N ARG A 246 -19.84 -12.90 -1.56
CA ARG A 246 -20.20 -13.00 -2.98
C ARG A 246 -21.57 -12.39 -3.29
N ALA A 247 -22.51 -12.53 -2.38
CA ALA A 247 -23.84 -11.93 -2.54
C ALA A 247 -23.77 -10.40 -2.53
N VAL A 248 -23.04 -9.80 -1.58
CA VAL A 248 -22.85 -8.34 -1.50
C VAL A 248 -22.11 -7.81 -2.72
N LEU A 249 -21.05 -8.49 -3.17
CA LEU A 249 -20.28 -8.05 -4.34
C LEU A 249 -21.03 -8.24 -5.66
N ALA A 250 -21.88 -9.25 -5.78
CA ALA A 250 -22.68 -9.47 -6.99
C ALA A 250 -23.87 -8.51 -7.12
N ALA A 251 -24.49 -8.12 -5.98
CA ALA A 251 -25.68 -7.28 -5.95
C ALA A 251 -25.67 -6.30 -4.75
N PRO A 252 -24.78 -5.30 -4.76
CA PRO A 252 -24.70 -4.34 -3.67
C PRO A 252 -25.98 -3.52 -3.55
N THR A 253 -26.53 -3.42 -2.34
CA THR A 253 -27.77 -2.70 -2.06
C THR A 253 -27.53 -1.23 -1.72
N GLU A 254 -26.36 -0.94 -1.13
CA GLU A 254 -26.00 0.40 -0.70
C GLU A 254 -25.28 1.20 -1.79
N ASP A 255 -25.62 2.49 -1.93
CA ASP A 255 -25.00 3.38 -2.92
C ASP A 255 -23.50 3.54 -2.71
N TYR A 256 -23.05 3.52 -1.45
CA TYR A 256 -21.62 3.61 -1.15
C TYR A 256 -20.87 2.38 -1.64
N THR A 257 -21.41 1.18 -1.42
CA THR A 257 -20.82 -0.08 -1.90
C THR A 257 -20.73 -0.08 -3.42
N ARG A 258 -21.80 0.36 -4.12
CA ARG A 258 -21.79 0.50 -5.59
C ARG A 258 -20.70 1.46 -6.08
N ARG A 259 -20.54 2.63 -5.40
CA ARG A 259 -19.48 3.60 -5.74
C ARG A 259 -18.09 3.03 -5.47
N LEU A 260 -17.90 2.33 -4.35
CA LEU A 260 -16.62 1.70 -4.01
C LEU A 260 -16.21 0.67 -5.06
N MET A 261 -17.16 -0.15 -5.52
CA MET A 261 -16.91 -1.12 -6.59
C MET A 261 -16.66 -0.44 -7.95
N ALA A 262 -17.42 0.60 -8.28
CA ALA A 262 -17.23 1.35 -9.52
C ALA A 262 -15.90 2.13 -9.56
N ALA A 263 -15.31 2.43 -8.40
CA ALA A 263 -14.01 3.08 -8.30
C ALA A 263 -12.83 2.11 -8.48
N MET A 264 -13.09 0.79 -8.44
CA MET A 264 -12.05 -0.18 -8.76
C MET A 264 -11.59 0.02 -10.22
N PRO A 265 -10.29 -0.13 -10.49
CA PRO A 265 -9.78 -0.06 -11.85
C PRO A 265 -10.56 -1.05 -12.73
N ALA A 266 -11.38 -0.50 -13.62
CA ALA A 266 -12.24 -1.31 -14.47
C ALA A 266 -11.39 -2.20 -15.38
N GLU A 267 -11.91 -3.40 -15.72
CA GLU A 267 -11.32 -4.24 -16.78
C GLU A 267 -11.39 -3.60 -18.18
N GLN A 268 -11.91 -2.37 -18.26
CA GLN A 268 -12.05 -1.65 -19.52
C GLN A 268 -10.68 -1.27 -20.08
N GLU A 269 -10.42 -1.68 -21.29
CA GLU A 269 -9.26 -1.26 -22.05
C GLU A 269 -9.30 0.25 -22.25
N ARG A 270 -8.20 0.92 -21.88
CA ARG A 270 -8.01 2.32 -22.22
C ARG A 270 -8.01 2.47 -23.74
N ALA A 271 -8.82 3.38 -24.28
CA ALA A 271 -8.69 3.76 -25.68
C ALA A 271 -7.29 4.36 -25.87
N ILE A 272 -6.43 3.69 -26.66
CA ILE A 272 -5.06 4.14 -26.94
C ILE A 272 -5.15 5.54 -27.56
N PRO A 273 -4.60 6.59 -26.90
CA PRO A 273 -4.57 7.91 -27.50
C PRO A 273 -3.79 7.85 -28.80
N ALA A 274 -4.26 8.53 -29.84
CA ALA A 274 -3.50 8.64 -31.07
C ALA A 274 -2.15 9.31 -30.74
N VAL A 275 -1.06 8.56 -30.93
CA VAL A 275 0.31 9.08 -30.78
C VAL A 275 0.40 10.35 -31.63
N ARG A 276 0.75 11.48 -31.01
CA ARG A 276 0.89 12.76 -31.70
C ARG A 276 2.10 12.66 -32.64
N THR A 277 1.85 12.29 -33.89
CA THR A 277 2.87 12.21 -34.92
C THR A 277 3.51 13.58 -35.14
N GLY A 278 4.85 13.65 -35.07
CA GLY A 278 5.63 14.86 -35.33
C GLY A 278 6.21 15.57 -34.08
N GLN A 279 5.94 15.09 -32.88
CA GLN A 279 6.62 15.56 -31.65
C GLN A 279 7.82 14.64 -31.32
N ALA A 280 8.86 15.23 -30.71
CA ALA A 280 9.98 14.44 -30.19
C ALA A 280 9.50 13.53 -29.05
N ASP A 281 10.12 12.36 -28.91
CA ASP A 281 9.86 11.45 -27.80
C ASP A 281 10.08 12.17 -26.47
N ALA A 282 9.19 11.90 -25.51
CA ALA A 282 9.32 12.42 -24.15
C ALA A 282 10.55 11.83 -23.44
N LEU A 283 10.85 10.55 -23.69
CA LEU A 283 12.03 9.86 -23.16
C LEU A 283 12.58 8.86 -24.18
N ILE A 284 13.92 8.87 -24.34
CA ILE A 284 14.71 7.76 -24.89
C ILE A 284 15.82 7.47 -23.87
N ALA A 285 15.76 6.32 -23.23
CA ALA A 285 16.81 5.82 -22.34
C ALA A 285 17.36 4.53 -22.95
N GLU A 286 18.66 4.44 -23.19
CA GLU A 286 19.28 3.31 -23.88
C GLU A 286 20.36 2.67 -23.02
N ASN A 287 20.27 1.34 -22.85
CA ASN A 287 21.27 0.50 -22.17
C ASN A 287 21.63 1.02 -20.76
N ILE A 288 20.64 1.45 -19.98
CA ILE A 288 20.86 2.01 -18.64
C ILE A 288 21.35 0.93 -17.69
N VAL A 289 22.50 1.20 -17.05
CA VAL A 289 23.08 0.37 -16.00
C VAL A 289 23.17 1.21 -14.72
N VAL A 290 22.72 0.64 -13.61
CA VAL A 290 22.81 1.30 -12.28
C VAL A 290 23.43 0.34 -11.29
N ASP A 291 24.56 0.74 -10.72
CA ASP A 291 25.31 -0.01 -9.72
C ASP A 291 25.32 0.74 -8.38
N TYR A 292 24.97 0.05 -7.28
CA TYR A 292 25.05 0.58 -5.92
C TYR A 292 26.26 0.01 -5.17
N ARG A 293 27.07 0.87 -4.59
CA ARG A 293 28.12 0.45 -3.66
C ARG A 293 27.50 0.21 -2.27
N VAL A 294 27.58 -1.02 -1.80
CA VAL A 294 27.09 -1.40 -0.48
C VAL A 294 28.28 -1.57 0.47
N SER A 295 28.22 -0.87 1.63
CA SER A 295 29.27 -0.99 2.65
C SER A 295 29.45 -2.46 3.07
N GLY A 296 30.72 -2.92 3.10
CA GLY A 296 31.06 -4.31 3.44
C GLY A 296 31.00 -5.30 2.27
N ARG A 297 30.58 -4.89 1.07
CA ARG A 297 30.67 -5.72 -0.15
C ARG A 297 31.76 -5.23 -1.09
N LYS A 298 32.58 -6.15 -1.60
CA LYS A 298 33.64 -5.85 -2.59
C LYS A 298 33.06 -5.55 -3.99
N THR A 299 31.96 -6.18 -4.35
CA THR A 299 31.29 -6.01 -5.64
C THR A 299 30.05 -5.13 -5.47
N PRO A 300 29.82 -4.14 -6.35
CA PRO A 300 28.58 -3.35 -6.33
C PRO A 300 27.38 -4.25 -6.61
N VAL A 301 26.21 -3.84 -6.12
CA VAL A 301 24.93 -4.48 -6.44
C VAL A 301 24.38 -3.81 -7.69
N ARG A 302 24.22 -4.57 -8.77
CA ARG A 302 23.62 -4.10 -10.01
C ARG A 302 22.11 -4.11 -9.89
N ALA A 303 21.52 -2.92 -9.81
CA ALA A 303 20.08 -2.74 -9.65
C ALA A 303 19.35 -2.62 -10.99
N VAL A 304 20.02 -2.10 -12.02
CA VAL A 304 19.54 -2.03 -13.41
C VAL A 304 20.64 -2.52 -14.31
N ASP A 305 20.33 -3.40 -15.24
CA ASP A 305 21.31 -4.10 -16.09
C ASP A 305 20.90 -4.03 -17.56
N GLY A 306 21.32 -2.96 -18.25
CA GLY A 306 21.12 -2.77 -19.68
C GLY A 306 19.67 -2.53 -20.10
N VAL A 307 18.90 -1.80 -19.29
CA VAL A 307 17.49 -1.50 -19.58
C VAL A 307 17.38 -0.34 -20.58
N SER A 308 16.55 -0.54 -21.61
CA SER A 308 16.16 0.51 -22.56
C SER A 308 14.68 0.79 -22.46
N VAL A 309 14.29 2.09 -22.52
CA VAL A 309 12.90 2.56 -22.44
C VAL A 309 12.72 3.71 -23.40
N ARG A 310 11.66 3.66 -24.20
CA ARG A 310 11.23 4.76 -25.06
C ARG A 310 9.80 5.16 -24.73
N ILE A 311 9.52 6.45 -24.61
CA ILE A 311 8.19 7.00 -24.31
C ILE A 311 7.91 8.11 -25.31
N ALA A 312 6.84 7.99 -26.08
CA ALA A 312 6.40 9.03 -26.99
C ALA A 312 5.71 10.19 -26.22
N ALA A 313 5.59 11.35 -26.88
CA ALA A 313 4.82 12.45 -26.32
C ALA A 313 3.33 12.05 -26.17
N GLY A 314 2.76 12.21 -24.98
CA GLY A 314 1.38 11.82 -24.67
C GLY A 314 1.21 10.32 -24.40
N GLU A 315 2.28 9.53 -24.33
CA GLU A 315 2.25 8.11 -24.00
C GLU A 315 2.50 7.87 -22.51
N THR A 316 1.82 6.87 -21.94
CA THR A 316 2.09 6.31 -20.62
C THR A 316 2.74 4.94 -20.76
N VAL A 317 4.01 4.84 -20.36
CA VAL A 317 4.70 3.54 -20.23
C VAL A 317 4.78 3.17 -18.76
N ALA A 318 4.14 2.05 -18.39
CA ALA A 318 4.22 1.54 -17.04
C ALA A 318 5.41 0.58 -16.88
N VAL A 319 6.09 0.66 -15.74
CA VAL A 319 7.13 -0.28 -15.32
C VAL A 319 6.65 -1.05 -14.10
N VAL A 320 6.50 -2.36 -14.25
CA VAL A 320 6.00 -3.27 -13.23
C VAL A 320 7.02 -4.35 -12.87
N GLY A 321 6.84 -5.02 -11.74
CA GLY A 321 7.69 -6.10 -11.25
C GLY A 321 7.76 -6.15 -9.73
N GLU A 322 8.41 -7.15 -9.18
CA GLU A 322 8.57 -7.32 -7.72
C GLU A 322 9.32 -6.16 -7.06
N SER A 323 9.14 -6.02 -5.74
CA SER A 323 9.88 -5.05 -4.95
C SER A 323 11.39 -5.31 -5.04
N GLY A 324 12.18 -4.26 -5.28
CA GLY A 324 13.63 -4.37 -5.43
C GLY A 324 14.12 -4.87 -6.80
N CYS A 325 13.26 -5.07 -7.81
CA CYS A 325 13.69 -5.46 -9.15
C CYS A 325 14.34 -4.34 -9.97
N GLY A 326 14.42 -3.09 -9.45
CA GLY A 326 15.13 -1.99 -10.09
C GLY A 326 14.29 -0.85 -10.64
N LYS A 327 12.95 -0.87 -10.54
CA LYS A 327 12.02 0.15 -11.09
C LYS A 327 12.36 1.58 -10.65
N SER A 328 12.38 1.83 -9.35
CA SER A 328 12.72 3.16 -8.81
C SER A 328 14.19 3.54 -9.06
N SER A 329 15.09 2.56 -9.21
CA SER A 329 16.47 2.82 -9.61
C SER A 329 16.57 3.30 -11.06
N LEU A 330 15.77 2.74 -11.96
CA LEU A 330 15.65 3.19 -13.35
C LEU A 330 15.08 4.63 -13.39
N ALA A 331 14.01 4.91 -12.64
CA ALA A 331 13.45 6.25 -12.54
C ALA A 331 14.47 7.28 -12.03
N LYS A 332 15.20 6.94 -10.97
CA LYS A 332 16.25 7.81 -10.42
C LYS A 332 17.40 8.04 -11.41
N ALA A 333 17.73 7.04 -12.24
CA ALA A 333 18.75 7.18 -13.28
C ALA A 333 18.28 8.12 -14.41
N VAL A 334 17.05 7.98 -14.88
CA VAL A 334 16.43 8.88 -15.87
C VAL A 334 16.46 10.33 -15.37
N LEU A 335 16.15 10.55 -14.09
CA LEU A 335 16.18 11.88 -13.46
C LEU A 335 17.59 12.36 -13.12
N GLY A 336 18.62 11.49 -13.19
CA GLY A 336 19.99 11.80 -12.79
C GLY A 336 20.21 11.90 -11.28
N ILE A 337 19.21 11.54 -10.46
CA ILE A 337 19.31 11.50 -8.97
C ILE A 337 20.32 10.40 -8.58
N GLN A 338 20.23 9.25 -9.24
CA GLN A 338 21.22 8.19 -9.17
C GLN A 338 21.96 8.15 -10.51
N PRO A 339 23.25 8.48 -10.56
CA PRO A 339 23.98 8.42 -11.82
C PRO A 339 23.98 7.01 -12.43
N ALA A 340 23.67 6.91 -13.72
CA ALA A 340 23.84 5.67 -14.45
C ALA A 340 25.34 5.37 -14.61
N SER A 341 25.73 4.10 -14.40
CA SER A 341 27.11 3.62 -14.64
C SER A 341 27.40 3.47 -16.13
N ALA A 342 26.36 3.24 -16.95
CA ALA A 342 26.42 3.19 -18.42
C ALA A 342 25.05 3.51 -19.02
N GLY A 343 25.02 3.82 -20.31
CA GLY A 343 23.84 4.16 -21.07
C GLY A 343 23.67 5.66 -21.30
N THR A 344 22.64 6.01 -22.07
CA THR A 344 22.32 7.40 -22.44
C THR A 344 20.86 7.73 -22.14
N VAL A 345 20.58 8.99 -21.83
CA VAL A 345 19.22 9.50 -21.58
C VAL A 345 18.99 10.74 -22.42
N ILE A 346 17.90 10.75 -23.18
CA ILE A 346 17.42 11.88 -23.99
C ILE A 346 16.00 12.19 -23.51
N VAL A 347 15.72 13.43 -23.13
CA VAL A 347 14.39 13.89 -22.68
C VAL A 347 13.90 15.00 -23.58
N GLY A 348 12.72 14.83 -24.18
CA GLY A 348 12.15 15.82 -25.09
C GLY A 348 13.05 16.15 -26.28
N GLY A 349 13.84 15.18 -26.77
CA GLY A 349 14.82 15.34 -27.83
C GLY A 349 16.16 15.94 -27.40
N VAL A 350 16.37 16.22 -26.11
CA VAL A 350 17.61 16.81 -25.59
C VAL A 350 18.40 15.76 -24.82
N PRO A 351 19.65 15.44 -25.21
CA PRO A 351 20.53 14.59 -24.41
C PRO A 351 20.81 15.24 -23.04
N VAL A 352 20.58 14.50 -21.95
CA VAL A 352 20.79 14.99 -20.58
C VAL A 352 21.95 14.26 -19.92
N ARG A 353 22.67 14.95 -19.03
CA ARG A 353 23.77 14.36 -18.28
C ARG A 353 23.26 13.33 -17.27
N SER A 354 24.07 12.30 -17.02
CA SER A 354 23.70 11.18 -16.12
C SER A 354 23.57 11.62 -14.67
N GLU A 355 24.32 12.65 -14.23
CA GLU A 355 24.30 13.15 -12.87
C GLU A 355 23.51 14.47 -12.76
N LEU A 356 22.54 14.52 -11.84
CA LEU A 356 21.66 15.70 -11.64
C LEU A 356 22.44 16.98 -11.33
N ALA A 357 23.52 16.87 -10.52
CA ALA A 357 24.35 18.01 -10.17
C ALA A 357 25.03 18.64 -11.40
N ALA A 358 25.37 17.82 -12.41
CA ALA A 358 25.98 18.28 -13.65
C ALA A 358 24.97 18.84 -14.66
N ARG A 359 23.66 18.55 -14.52
CA ARG A 359 22.61 19.04 -15.44
C ARG A 359 22.46 20.55 -15.36
N THR A 360 22.30 21.19 -16.50
CA THR A 360 21.88 22.59 -16.58
C THR A 360 20.47 22.77 -16.01
N ALA A 361 20.11 23.99 -15.73
CA ALA A 361 18.77 24.30 -15.27
C ALA A 361 17.69 23.91 -16.30
N ALA A 362 17.95 24.12 -17.61
CA ALA A 362 17.04 23.71 -18.68
C ALA A 362 16.91 22.17 -18.76
N GLU A 363 17.98 21.40 -18.62
CA GLU A 363 17.93 19.95 -18.59
C GLU A 363 17.14 19.39 -17.39
N ARG A 364 17.16 20.08 -16.24
CA ARG A 364 16.39 19.69 -15.03
C ARG A 364 14.90 19.94 -15.16
N GLU A 365 14.50 20.91 -15.97
CA GLU A 365 13.08 21.23 -16.23
C GLU A 365 12.40 20.17 -17.08
N LEU A 366 13.13 19.50 -17.98
CA LEU A 366 12.56 18.58 -18.96
C LEU A 366 11.88 17.36 -18.32
N ALA A 367 12.37 16.91 -17.18
CA ALA A 367 11.80 15.79 -16.44
C ALA A 367 11.57 16.15 -14.97
N GLN A 368 10.40 15.83 -14.48
CA GLN A 368 10.02 16.03 -13.08
C GLN A 368 9.50 14.73 -12.47
N ILE A 369 9.42 14.66 -11.13
CA ILE A 369 8.96 13.47 -10.40
C ILE A 369 7.82 13.80 -9.46
N VAL A 370 6.86 12.89 -9.40
CA VAL A 370 5.88 12.77 -8.31
C VAL A 370 6.28 11.56 -7.48
N PHE A 371 6.58 11.77 -6.20
CA PHE A 371 7.09 10.75 -5.29
C PHE A 371 5.98 9.87 -4.74
N GLN A 372 6.34 8.66 -4.32
CA GLN A 372 5.49 7.64 -3.74
C GLN A 372 4.75 8.11 -2.47
N ASP A 373 5.45 8.80 -1.58
CA ASP A 373 4.88 9.28 -0.31
C ASP A 373 4.70 10.80 -0.33
N PRO A 374 3.46 11.29 -0.47
CA PRO A 374 3.18 12.71 -0.45
C PRO A 374 3.45 13.38 0.90
N TYR A 375 3.53 12.63 2.00
CA TYR A 375 3.86 13.16 3.32
C TYR A 375 5.32 13.58 3.41
N SER A 376 6.23 12.72 2.94
CA SER A 376 7.67 13.01 2.96
C SER A 376 8.11 13.94 1.83
N ALA A 377 7.31 14.05 0.75
CA ALA A 377 7.64 14.87 -0.41
C ALA A 377 7.38 16.38 -0.21
N LEU A 378 6.56 16.75 0.77
CA LEU A 378 6.15 18.14 1.03
C LEU A 378 6.74 18.62 2.37
N ASP A 379 7.45 19.76 2.40
CA ASP A 379 7.91 20.36 3.66
C ASP A 379 6.69 20.78 4.50
N PRO A 380 6.49 20.20 5.72
CA PRO A 380 5.31 20.46 6.54
C PRO A 380 5.20 21.90 7.06
N ARG A 381 6.27 22.69 6.93
CA ARG A 381 6.33 24.10 7.39
C ARG A 381 5.91 25.08 6.30
N LEU A 382 5.87 24.67 5.04
CA LEU A 382 5.50 25.52 3.91
C LEU A 382 4.02 25.40 3.59
N THR A 383 3.40 26.51 3.21
CA THR A 383 2.03 26.53 2.70
C THR A 383 1.94 25.86 1.31
N VAL A 384 0.75 25.43 0.93
CA VAL A 384 0.48 24.88 -0.41
C VAL A 384 0.98 25.82 -1.50
N HIS A 385 0.71 27.13 -1.37
CA HIS A 385 1.20 28.14 -2.32
C HIS A 385 2.73 28.15 -2.41
N GLU A 386 3.42 28.11 -1.27
CA GLU A 386 4.89 28.14 -1.23
C GLU A 386 5.50 26.89 -1.85
N LEU A 387 4.91 25.70 -1.59
CA LEU A 387 5.34 24.45 -2.18
C LEU A 387 5.24 24.43 -3.70
N VAL A 388 4.13 24.92 -4.26
CA VAL A 388 3.94 25.00 -5.73
C VAL A 388 4.79 26.14 -6.33
N ALA A 389 4.99 27.24 -5.61
CA ALA A 389 5.82 28.37 -6.04
C ALA A 389 7.33 28.09 -5.98
N GLU A 390 7.77 27.11 -5.18
CA GLU A 390 9.20 26.82 -4.95
C GLU A 390 10.01 26.64 -6.24
N PRO A 391 9.61 25.75 -7.18
CA PRO A 391 10.34 25.57 -8.43
C PRO A 391 10.41 26.85 -9.28
N LEU A 392 9.32 27.63 -9.31
CA LEU A 392 9.25 28.90 -10.05
C LEU A 392 10.19 29.96 -9.43
N ARG A 393 10.27 30.01 -8.10
CA ARG A 393 11.19 30.92 -7.38
C ARG A 393 12.66 30.55 -7.62
N ILE A 394 12.99 29.27 -7.57
CA ILE A 394 14.34 28.77 -7.88
C ILE A 394 14.76 29.20 -9.29
N ARG A 395 13.81 29.15 -10.25
CA ARG A 395 14.04 29.59 -11.64
C ARG A 395 13.89 31.10 -11.86
N ARG A 396 13.51 31.86 -10.85
CA ARG A 396 13.28 33.32 -10.92
C ARG A 396 12.19 33.71 -11.94
N VAL A 397 11.21 32.81 -12.14
CA VAL A 397 10.04 33.03 -13.03
C VAL A 397 8.73 32.98 -12.24
N TYR A 398 8.82 33.25 -10.94
CA TYR A 398 7.65 33.22 -10.06
C TYR A 398 6.61 34.26 -10.48
N ASP A 399 5.39 33.81 -10.63
CA ASP A 399 4.20 34.62 -10.78
C ASP A 399 3.04 34.00 -9.97
N ARG A 400 2.30 34.85 -9.25
CA ARG A 400 1.20 34.40 -8.40
C ARG A 400 0.04 33.80 -9.20
N ALA A 401 -0.26 34.35 -10.37
CA ALA A 401 -1.32 33.87 -11.23
C ALA A 401 -1.01 32.47 -11.77
N THR A 402 0.27 32.20 -12.11
CA THR A 402 0.74 30.87 -12.51
C THR A 402 0.51 29.84 -11.42
N VAL A 403 0.78 30.17 -10.14
CA VAL A 403 0.52 29.24 -9.02
C VAL A 403 -0.98 28.97 -8.85
N ALA A 404 -1.82 30.01 -8.99
CA ALA A 404 -3.28 29.85 -8.91
C ALA A 404 -3.80 28.94 -10.04
N THR A 405 -3.29 29.10 -11.27
CA THR A 405 -3.63 28.22 -12.41
C THR A 405 -3.22 26.78 -12.14
N LEU A 406 -1.98 26.53 -11.68
CA LEU A 406 -1.50 25.19 -11.36
C LEU A 406 -2.33 24.50 -10.27
N LEU A 407 -2.80 25.23 -9.27
CA LEU A 407 -3.71 24.69 -8.26
C LEU A 407 -5.08 24.36 -8.86
N ALA A 408 -5.62 25.22 -9.70
CA ALA A 408 -6.88 24.98 -10.41
C ALA A 408 -6.79 23.75 -11.33
N ASP A 409 -5.68 23.60 -12.07
CA ASP A 409 -5.44 22.46 -12.97
C ASP A 409 -5.49 21.10 -12.22
N VAL A 410 -5.10 21.08 -10.93
CA VAL A 410 -5.21 19.88 -10.10
C VAL A 410 -6.49 19.82 -9.26
N GLY A 411 -7.46 20.71 -9.50
CA GLY A 411 -8.76 20.76 -8.82
C GLY A 411 -8.67 21.22 -7.36
N LEU A 412 -7.72 22.10 -7.04
CA LEU A 412 -7.61 22.76 -5.74
C LEU A 412 -7.92 24.26 -5.92
N ASP A 413 -8.94 24.74 -5.21
CA ASP A 413 -9.31 26.15 -5.23
C ASP A 413 -8.35 27.03 -4.39
N GLU A 414 -8.45 28.34 -4.52
CA GLU A 414 -7.54 29.30 -3.86
C GLU A 414 -7.60 29.22 -2.33
N SER A 415 -8.65 28.66 -1.72
CA SER A 415 -8.75 28.50 -0.26
C SER A 415 -7.71 27.56 0.31
N TYR A 416 -7.20 26.65 -0.53
CA TYR A 416 -6.13 25.72 -0.14
C TYR A 416 -4.75 26.37 -0.07
N ALA A 417 -4.53 27.48 -0.78
CA ALA A 417 -3.22 28.11 -0.94
C ALA A 417 -2.50 28.42 0.39
N LYS A 418 -3.26 28.77 1.43
CA LYS A 418 -2.74 29.12 2.77
C LYS A 418 -2.62 27.95 3.72
N ARG A 419 -3.13 26.76 3.36
CA ARG A 419 -3.09 25.58 4.22
C ARG A 419 -1.68 24.99 4.27
N LEU A 420 -1.36 24.35 5.39
CA LEU A 420 -0.16 23.52 5.55
C LEU A 420 -0.47 22.07 5.14
N PRO A 421 0.54 21.26 4.74
CA PRO A 421 0.35 19.86 4.36
C PRO A 421 -0.41 19.02 5.41
N GLY A 422 -0.18 19.27 6.71
CA GLY A 422 -0.88 18.59 7.80
C GLY A 422 -2.39 18.81 7.84
N GLN A 423 -2.90 19.84 7.14
CA GLN A 423 -4.32 20.19 7.08
C GLN A 423 -5.02 19.63 5.83
N LEU A 424 -4.29 18.85 5.00
CA LEU A 424 -4.76 18.27 3.76
C LEU A 424 -5.01 16.76 3.91
N SER A 425 -5.98 16.23 3.14
CA SER A 425 -6.11 14.78 2.96
C SER A 425 -4.94 14.22 2.12
N GLY A 426 -4.76 12.88 2.10
CA GLY A 426 -3.74 12.22 1.28
C GLY A 426 -3.85 12.59 -0.21
N GLY A 427 -5.05 12.52 -0.77
CA GLY A 427 -5.30 12.88 -2.17
C GLY A 427 -5.06 14.37 -2.47
N GLN A 428 -5.38 15.27 -1.52
CA GLN A 428 -5.09 16.70 -1.68
C GLN A 428 -3.58 16.97 -1.67
N ARG A 429 -2.81 16.30 -0.80
CA ARG A 429 -1.34 16.37 -0.81
C ARG A 429 -0.76 15.86 -2.11
N GLN A 430 -1.29 14.75 -2.63
CA GLN A 430 -0.87 14.20 -3.92
C GLN A 430 -1.10 15.20 -5.05
N ARG A 431 -2.26 15.86 -5.09
CA ARG A 431 -2.57 16.92 -6.05
C ARG A 431 -1.60 18.11 -5.94
N VAL A 432 -1.20 18.50 -4.73
CA VAL A 432 -0.16 19.53 -4.51
C VAL A 432 1.19 19.07 -5.07
N GLY A 433 1.58 17.81 -4.84
CA GLY A 433 2.79 17.22 -5.41
C GLY A 433 2.80 17.23 -6.94
N ILE A 434 1.66 16.91 -7.57
CA ILE A 434 1.47 16.97 -9.02
C ILE A 434 1.57 18.43 -9.52
N ALA A 435 0.88 19.39 -8.87
CA ALA A 435 0.95 20.80 -9.24
C ALA A 435 2.40 21.35 -9.17
N ARG A 436 3.16 20.97 -8.11
CA ARG A 436 4.58 21.33 -7.97
C ARG A 436 5.44 20.75 -9.11
N ALA A 437 5.20 19.50 -9.50
CA ALA A 437 5.93 18.86 -10.60
C ALA A 437 5.61 19.50 -11.96
N LEU A 438 4.39 19.97 -12.17
CA LEU A 438 3.97 20.66 -13.40
C LEU A 438 4.47 22.11 -13.52
N ALA A 439 4.92 22.72 -12.41
CA ALA A 439 5.28 24.15 -12.37
C ALA A 439 6.31 24.56 -13.43
N LEU A 440 7.23 23.65 -13.80
CA LEU A 440 8.27 23.89 -14.79
C LEU A 440 7.91 23.39 -16.20
N ARG A 441 6.66 22.99 -16.44
CA ARG A 441 6.16 22.50 -17.73
C ARG A 441 7.04 21.39 -18.34
N PRO A 442 7.26 20.28 -17.62
CA PRO A 442 8.13 19.20 -18.09
C PRO A 442 7.61 18.55 -19.38
N ARG A 443 8.46 17.82 -20.08
CA ARG A 443 8.13 16.91 -21.19
C ARG A 443 7.85 15.52 -20.70
N LEU A 444 8.54 15.10 -19.61
CA LEU A 444 8.43 13.81 -18.97
C LEU A 444 8.03 14.00 -17.52
N LEU A 445 7.02 13.26 -17.08
CA LEU A 445 6.68 13.13 -15.67
C LEU A 445 6.95 11.69 -15.22
N VAL A 446 7.84 11.53 -14.28
CA VAL A 446 8.10 10.26 -13.61
C VAL A 446 7.14 10.14 -12.44
N LEU A 447 6.33 9.11 -12.43
CA LEU A 447 5.29 8.84 -11.44
C LEU A 447 5.70 7.58 -10.66
N ASP A 448 6.39 7.76 -9.52
CA ASP A 448 6.88 6.64 -8.70
C ASP A 448 5.81 6.28 -7.67
N GLU A 449 5.00 5.27 -7.95
CA GLU A 449 3.88 4.79 -7.14
C GLU A 449 2.91 5.90 -6.70
N PRO A 450 2.40 6.74 -7.60
CA PRO A 450 1.73 8.00 -7.25
C PRO A 450 0.39 7.83 -6.53
N VAL A 451 -0.16 6.62 -6.45
CA VAL A 451 -1.48 6.34 -5.86
C VAL A 451 -1.48 5.21 -4.84
N SER A 452 -0.31 4.61 -4.53
CA SER A 452 -0.20 3.41 -3.68
C SER A 452 -0.65 3.63 -2.22
N ALA A 453 -0.58 4.87 -1.72
CA ALA A 453 -0.97 5.23 -0.35
C ALA A 453 -2.39 5.85 -0.26
N LEU A 454 -3.19 5.75 -1.34
CA LEU A 454 -4.50 6.37 -1.43
C LEU A 454 -5.62 5.33 -1.44
N ASP A 455 -6.77 5.69 -0.88
CA ASP A 455 -7.98 4.88 -0.98
C ASP A 455 -8.46 4.77 -2.42
N VAL A 456 -9.13 3.68 -2.76
CA VAL A 456 -9.56 3.34 -4.13
C VAL A 456 -10.34 4.48 -4.81
N SER A 457 -11.24 5.16 -4.09
CA SER A 457 -12.02 6.28 -4.64
C SER A 457 -11.14 7.51 -4.96
N ILE A 458 -10.20 7.83 -4.10
CA ILE A 458 -9.24 8.95 -4.31
C ILE A 458 -8.24 8.58 -5.39
N GLN A 459 -7.80 7.34 -5.44
CA GLN A 459 -6.93 6.79 -6.48
C GLN A 459 -7.55 6.98 -7.87
N ALA A 460 -8.83 6.60 -8.06
CA ALA A 460 -9.54 6.80 -9.33
C ALA A 460 -9.59 8.28 -9.75
N GLN A 461 -9.81 9.19 -8.79
CA GLN A 461 -9.81 10.64 -9.06
C GLN A 461 -8.43 11.16 -9.49
N VAL A 462 -7.34 10.67 -8.86
CA VAL A 462 -5.97 11.08 -9.23
C VAL A 462 -5.59 10.53 -10.59
N LEU A 463 -5.98 9.29 -10.92
CA LEU A 463 -5.75 8.70 -12.24
C LEU A 463 -6.49 9.47 -13.35
N THR A 464 -7.75 9.84 -13.12
CA THR A 464 -8.53 10.70 -14.04
C THR A 464 -7.87 12.07 -14.24
N LEU A 465 -7.37 12.67 -13.15
CA LEU A 465 -6.63 13.93 -13.21
C LEU A 465 -5.36 13.77 -14.06
N LEU A 466 -4.55 12.73 -13.84
CA LEU A 466 -3.33 12.47 -14.61
C LEU A 466 -3.63 12.28 -16.10
N ASP A 467 -4.71 11.56 -16.45
CA ASP A 467 -5.14 11.37 -17.84
C ASP A 467 -5.53 12.72 -18.50
N THR A 468 -6.26 13.59 -17.78
CA THR A 468 -6.62 14.94 -18.24
C THR A 468 -5.38 15.79 -18.49
N LEU A 469 -4.48 15.88 -17.52
CA LEU A 469 -3.24 16.65 -17.62
C LEU A 469 -2.33 16.15 -18.75
N GLN A 470 -2.28 14.83 -18.96
CA GLN A 470 -1.53 14.25 -20.07
C GLN A 470 -2.06 14.71 -21.43
N ARG A 471 -3.37 14.67 -21.61
CA ARG A 471 -4.02 15.10 -22.87
C ARG A 471 -3.85 16.59 -23.13
N GLU A 472 -4.00 17.41 -22.10
CA GLU A 472 -3.90 18.88 -22.22
C GLU A 472 -2.46 19.33 -22.52
N HIS A 473 -1.48 18.77 -21.84
CA HIS A 473 -0.09 19.22 -21.92
C HIS A 473 0.80 18.34 -22.81
N GLY A 474 0.32 17.21 -23.32
CA GLY A 474 1.09 16.27 -24.15
C GLY A 474 2.25 15.61 -23.40
N LEU A 475 2.07 15.36 -22.10
CA LEU A 475 3.11 14.80 -21.22
C LEU A 475 3.39 13.33 -21.52
N GLY A 476 4.67 12.94 -21.59
CA GLY A 476 5.03 11.53 -21.50
C GLY A 476 5.08 11.10 -20.02
N TYR A 477 4.56 9.92 -19.71
CA TYR A 477 4.59 9.37 -18.37
C TYR A 477 5.45 8.11 -18.28
N LEU A 478 6.43 8.12 -17.37
CA LEU A 478 7.07 6.91 -16.86
C LEU A 478 6.36 6.55 -15.54
N PHE A 479 5.45 5.58 -15.61
CA PHE A 479 4.57 5.22 -14.50
C PHE A 479 5.09 3.96 -13.79
N ILE A 480 5.49 4.06 -12.54
CA ILE A 480 5.94 2.92 -11.74
C ILE A 480 4.80 2.53 -10.80
N SER A 481 4.42 1.27 -10.81
CA SER A 481 3.44 0.72 -9.89
C SER A 481 3.68 -0.77 -9.66
N HIS A 482 3.26 -1.24 -8.50
CA HIS A 482 3.09 -2.66 -8.20
C HIS A 482 1.62 -3.10 -8.33
N ASP A 483 0.68 -2.17 -8.46
CA ASP A 483 -0.74 -2.43 -8.67
C ASP A 483 -1.04 -2.57 -10.17
N LEU A 484 -1.25 -3.82 -10.61
CA LEU A 484 -1.52 -4.13 -12.00
C LEU A 484 -2.92 -3.68 -12.45
N GLY A 485 -3.89 -3.57 -11.54
CA GLY A 485 -5.20 -2.99 -11.84
C GLY A 485 -5.08 -1.51 -12.25
N VAL A 486 -4.30 -0.74 -11.47
CA VAL A 486 -3.96 0.65 -11.81
C VAL A 486 -3.25 0.76 -13.15
N VAL A 487 -2.24 -0.09 -13.36
CA VAL A 487 -1.48 -0.11 -14.62
C VAL A 487 -2.40 -0.36 -15.81
N ARG A 488 -3.33 -1.32 -15.70
CA ARG A 488 -4.31 -1.63 -16.75
C ARG A 488 -5.18 -0.43 -17.13
N SER A 489 -5.50 0.43 -16.14
CA SER A 489 -6.39 1.58 -16.35
C SER A 489 -5.71 2.82 -16.95
N ILE A 490 -4.36 2.97 -16.81
CA ILE A 490 -3.67 4.19 -17.21
C ILE A 490 -2.60 3.98 -18.29
N ALA A 491 -1.99 2.80 -18.37
CA ALA A 491 -0.84 2.57 -19.24
C ALA A 491 -1.24 2.22 -20.66
N ASP A 492 -0.52 2.75 -21.64
CA ASP A 492 -0.61 2.37 -23.05
C ASP A 492 0.26 1.13 -23.34
N ARG A 493 1.43 1.06 -22.70
CA ARG A 493 2.40 -0.02 -22.81
C ARG A 493 2.98 -0.36 -21.46
N VAL A 494 3.32 -1.64 -21.25
CA VAL A 494 3.86 -2.15 -20.00
C VAL A 494 5.23 -2.79 -20.24
N ILE A 495 6.17 -2.43 -19.37
CA ILE A 495 7.50 -3.03 -19.25
C ILE A 495 7.52 -3.84 -17.96
N VAL A 496 7.76 -5.14 -18.05
CA VAL A 496 7.90 -6.04 -16.91
C VAL A 496 9.39 -6.21 -16.60
N MET A 497 9.77 -5.86 -15.36
CA MET A 497 11.16 -5.97 -14.90
C MET A 497 11.32 -7.08 -13.87
N GLN A 498 12.40 -7.88 -14.04
CA GLN A 498 12.85 -8.89 -13.08
C GLN A 498 14.37 -8.84 -12.94
N HIS A 499 14.87 -8.83 -11.70
CA HIS A 499 16.33 -8.84 -11.43
C HIS A 499 17.14 -7.78 -12.21
N GLY A 500 16.61 -6.57 -12.30
CA GLY A 500 17.27 -5.44 -12.98
C GLY A 500 17.15 -5.44 -14.50
N ARG A 501 16.46 -6.39 -15.12
CA ARG A 501 16.32 -6.52 -16.58
C ARG A 501 14.86 -6.45 -17.00
N VAL A 502 14.61 -6.02 -18.23
CA VAL A 502 13.31 -6.17 -18.89
C VAL A 502 13.16 -7.62 -19.33
N VAL A 503 12.07 -8.25 -18.93
CA VAL A 503 11.74 -9.63 -19.31
C VAL A 503 10.61 -9.70 -20.33
N GLU A 504 9.73 -8.69 -20.34
CA GLU A 504 8.66 -8.56 -21.31
C GLU A 504 8.29 -7.10 -21.50
N GLU A 505 7.96 -6.70 -22.72
CA GLU A 505 7.45 -5.39 -23.07
C GLU A 505 6.42 -5.54 -24.20
N ALA A 506 5.20 -5.04 -23.96
CA ALA A 506 4.12 -5.09 -24.95
C ALA A 506 3.05 -4.02 -24.66
N PRO A 507 2.11 -3.75 -25.59
CA PRO A 507 0.89 -3.01 -25.32
C PRO A 507 0.14 -3.59 -24.11
N THR A 508 -0.48 -2.73 -23.32
CA THR A 508 -1.19 -3.13 -22.10
C THR A 508 -2.19 -4.26 -22.35
N ALA A 509 -3.01 -4.16 -23.38
CA ALA A 509 -3.98 -5.20 -23.75
C ALA A 509 -3.32 -6.57 -23.92
N GLN A 510 -2.16 -6.64 -24.59
CA GLN A 510 -1.44 -7.89 -24.83
C GLN A 510 -0.86 -8.48 -23.55
N ILE A 511 -0.25 -7.65 -22.68
CA ILE A 511 0.31 -8.11 -21.38
C ILE A 511 -0.79 -8.79 -20.54
N PHE A 512 -1.99 -8.23 -20.53
CA PHE A 512 -3.10 -8.75 -19.71
C PHE A 512 -3.86 -9.92 -20.35
N SER A 513 -3.92 -10.03 -21.68
CA SER A 513 -4.64 -11.09 -22.38
C SER A 513 -3.77 -12.29 -22.76
N ASP A 514 -2.53 -12.06 -23.16
CA ASP A 514 -1.62 -13.09 -23.68
C ASP A 514 -0.15 -12.85 -23.27
N PRO A 515 0.15 -12.91 -21.95
CA PRO A 515 1.51 -12.72 -21.44
C PRO A 515 2.44 -13.84 -21.91
N GLN A 516 3.58 -13.49 -22.52
CA GLN A 516 4.51 -14.45 -23.11
C GLN A 516 5.53 -14.97 -22.10
N HIS A 517 5.99 -14.11 -21.17
CA HIS A 517 7.01 -14.51 -20.20
C HIS A 517 6.40 -15.21 -18.97
N PRO A 518 6.98 -16.32 -18.46
CA PRO A 518 6.46 -17.04 -17.30
C PRO A 518 6.31 -16.15 -16.05
N PHE A 519 7.24 -15.23 -15.83
CA PHE A 519 7.18 -14.30 -14.70
C PHE A 519 5.99 -13.33 -14.82
N THR A 520 5.66 -12.84 -16.02
CA THR A 520 4.49 -11.99 -16.26
C THR A 520 3.20 -12.74 -15.93
N ARG A 521 3.11 -14.02 -16.35
CA ARG A 521 1.97 -14.88 -15.99
C ARG A 521 1.84 -15.06 -14.49
N GLN A 522 2.95 -15.27 -13.79
CA GLN A 522 2.97 -15.37 -12.32
C GLN A 522 2.50 -14.09 -11.65
N LEU A 523 2.97 -12.91 -12.11
CA LEU A 523 2.53 -11.62 -11.59
C LEU A 523 1.02 -11.41 -11.77
N LEU A 524 0.49 -11.71 -12.97
CA LEU A 524 -0.93 -11.56 -13.28
C LEU A 524 -1.82 -12.53 -12.50
N ALA A 525 -1.35 -13.77 -12.30
CA ALA A 525 -2.04 -14.77 -11.49
C ALA A 525 -2.11 -14.41 -9.99
N ALA A 526 -1.22 -13.53 -9.53
CA ALA A 526 -1.18 -13.06 -8.14
C ALA A 526 -2.14 -11.89 -7.87
N VAL A 527 -2.69 -11.25 -8.91
CA VAL A 527 -3.65 -10.13 -8.78
C VAL A 527 -4.98 -10.64 -8.23
N PRO A 528 -5.48 -10.10 -7.11
CA PRO A 528 -6.77 -10.49 -6.57
C PRO A 528 -7.92 -10.10 -7.51
N ARG A 529 -8.93 -10.97 -7.63
CA ARG A 529 -10.05 -10.77 -8.54
C ARG A 529 -11.38 -10.85 -7.78
N LEU A 530 -12.37 -10.05 -8.20
CA LEU A 530 -13.72 -10.10 -7.62
C LEU A 530 -14.42 -11.43 -7.88
N ASP A 531 -14.18 -12.02 -9.05
CA ASP A 531 -14.72 -13.30 -9.51
C ASP A 531 -13.76 -14.48 -9.24
N GLY A 532 -12.63 -14.22 -8.59
CA GLY A 532 -11.60 -15.20 -8.31
C GLY A 532 -12.09 -16.37 -7.45
N PRO A 533 -11.46 -17.55 -7.57
CA PRO A 533 -11.76 -18.66 -6.70
C PRO A 533 -11.38 -18.32 -5.26
N ARG A 534 -12.15 -18.84 -4.30
CA ARG A 534 -11.83 -18.65 -2.90
C ARG A 534 -10.49 -19.33 -2.58
N ARG A 535 -9.59 -18.60 -1.94
CA ARG A 535 -8.30 -19.15 -1.52
C ARG A 535 -8.49 -20.09 -0.33
N THR A 536 -8.07 -21.33 -0.52
CA THR A 536 -7.96 -22.35 0.51
C THR A 536 -6.50 -22.84 0.53
N ALA A 537 -6.03 -23.42 1.64
CA ALA A 537 -4.67 -23.94 1.73
C ALA A 537 -4.31 -24.98 0.65
N ARG A 538 -5.33 -25.61 0.02
CA ARG A 538 -5.15 -26.54 -1.11
C ARG A 538 -4.78 -25.85 -2.43
N THR A 539 -5.12 -24.56 -2.60
CA THR A 539 -4.80 -23.79 -3.83
C THR A 539 -3.35 -23.29 -3.84
N ALA A 540 -2.72 -23.17 -2.68
CA ALA A 540 -1.33 -22.73 -2.53
C ALA A 540 -0.28 -23.79 -2.93
N ALA A 541 -0.68 -25.03 -3.15
CA ALA A 541 0.22 -26.17 -3.46
C ALA A 541 0.23 -26.57 -4.95
N ALA A 542 -0.50 -25.88 -5.82
CA ALA A 542 -0.55 -26.07 -7.26
C ALA A 542 0.10 -24.90 -8.00
#